data_68993a8beb13be9fa3ab5ae41df56a95
#
_entry.id   68993a8beb13be9fa3ab5ae41df56a95
#
_cell.length_a   1.000
_cell.length_b   1.000
_cell.length_c   1.000
_cell.angle_alpha   90.00
_cell.angle_beta   90.00
_cell.angle_gamma   90.00
#
_symmetry.space_group_name_H-M   'P 1'
#
loop_
_entity.id
_entity.type
_entity.pdbx_description
1 polymer ?
#
loop_
_entity_poly.entity_id
_entity_poly.type
_entity_poly.pdbx_seq_one_letter_code
_entity_poly.pdbx_strand_id
1 'polypeptide(L)'
;MRQACLLLILAWNSRADLRSRHIPLKENLLFCLMGLLWRVAADQALEAAVAGMAVGAGLFGLSLLTREAIGSGDALLLLVTGSFLGGRWNALLLLAAWTVAGIWSGLLLVFHKAGKQSRIPFAPFLLLAYMGMLLFQ
;
A
#
# COMPACT_ATOMS: atom_id res chain seq x y z
N MET A 1 2.83 14.47 -12.49
CA MET A 1 1.56 14.65 -11.77
C MET A 1 1.07 13.38 -11.08
N ARG A 2 1.02 12.21 -11.76
CA ARG A 2 0.62 10.92 -11.18
C ARG A 2 1.38 10.55 -9.90
N GLN A 3 2.71 10.69 -9.93
CA GLN A 3 3.59 10.35 -8.80
C GLN A 3 3.34 11.23 -7.57
N ALA A 4 3.14 12.53 -7.79
CA ALA A 4 2.82 13.46 -6.71
C ALA A 4 1.45 13.18 -6.08
N CYS A 5 0.45 12.87 -6.91
CA CYS A 5 -0.88 12.50 -6.43
C CYS A 5 -0.81 11.24 -5.56
N LEU A 6 -0.10 10.20 -6.01
CA LEU A 6 0.05 8.97 -5.26
C LEU A 6 0.85 9.17 -3.96
N LEU A 7 1.88 10.03 -3.96
CA LEU A 7 2.59 10.42 -2.74
C LEU A 7 1.65 11.06 -1.72
N LEU A 8 0.80 11.99 -2.14
CA LEU A 8 -0.16 12.65 -1.26
C LEU A 8 -1.18 11.66 -0.68
N ILE A 9 -1.68 10.75 -1.51
CA ILE A 9 -2.60 9.69 -1.07
C ILE A 9 -1.93 8.78 -0.02
N LEU A 10 -0.71 8.34 -0.27
CA LEU A 10 0.04 7.51 0.67
C LEU A 10 0.40 8.25 1.95
N ALA A 11 0.78 9.54 1.85
CA ALA A 11 1.05 10.37 3.02
C ALA A 11 -0.20 10.57 3.88
N TRP A 12 -1.35 10.82 3.24
CA TRP A 12 -2.64 10.91 3.93
C TRP A 12 -3.00 9.62 4.67
N ASN A 13 -2.92 8.49 3.98
CA ASN A 13 -3.20 7.18 4.57
C ASN A 13 -2.20 6.82 5.68
N SER A 14 -0.91 7.13 5.48
CA SER A 14 0.11 6.95 6.50
C SER A 14 -0.20 7.73 7.78
N ARG A 15 -0.62 9.00 7.63
CA ARG A 15 -1.04 9.83 8.76
C ARG A 15 -2.29 9.27 9.47
N ALA A 16 -3.27 8.80 8.69
CA ALA A 16 -4.49 8.18 9.22
C ALA A 16 -4.17 6.89 9.98
N ASP A 17 -3.31 6.04 9.42
CA ASP A 17 -2.88 4.78 10.01
C ASP A 17 -2.09 5.00 11.33
N LEU A 18 -1.19 5.97 11.36
CA LEU A 18 -0.46 6.35 12.57
C LEU A 18 -1.37 6.91 13.67
N ARG A 19 -2.44 7.62 13.29
CA ARG A 19 -3.29 8.34 14.23
C ARG A 19 -4.43 7.49 14.79
N SER A 20 -5.08 6.71 13.92
CA SER A 20 -6.30 5.95 14.26
C SER A 20 -6.14 4.44 14.08
N ARG A 21 -5.04 3.97 13.48
CA ARG A 21 -4.82 2.56 13.09
C ARG A 21 -5.98 1.99 12.24
N HIS A 22 -6.70 2.87 11.55
CA HIS A 22 -7.77 2.53 10.63
C HIS A 22 -7.54 3.24 9.31
N ILE A 23 -7.66 2.47 8.23
CA ILE A 23 -7.57 3.00 6.87
C ILE A 23 -8.99 3.28 6.40
N PRO A 24 -9.31 4.52 6.02
CA PRO A 24 -10.67 4.90 5.65
C PRO A 24 -11.05 4.25 4.31
N LEU A 25 -12.00 3.32 4.35
CA LEU A 25 -12.45 2.53 3.19
C LEU A 25 -13.01 3.42 2.07
N LYS A 26 -13.88 4.36 2.41
CA LYS A 26 -14.59 5.21 1.43
C LYS A 26 -13.62 6.07 0.63
N GLU A 27 -12.67 6.68 1.30
CA GLU A 27 -11.65 7.55 0.69
C GLU A 27 -10.73 6.73 -0.23
N ASN A 28 -10.33 5.54 0.20
CA ASN A 28 -9.47 4.67 -0.62
C ASN A 28 -10.20 4.12 -1.85
N LEU A 29 -11.49 3.82 -1.77
CA LEU A 29 -12.28 3.48 -2.95
C LEU A 29 -12.35 4.65 -3.95
N LEU A 30 -12.51 5.87 -3.45
CA LEU A 30 -12.49 7.08 -4.28
C LEU A 30 -11.12 7.26 -4.96
N PHE A 31 -10.03 7.08 -4.22
CA PHE A 31 -8.67 7.14 -4.77
C PHE A 31 -8.41 6.05 -5.81
N CYS A 32 -8.94 4.86 -5.61
CA CYS A 32 -8.86 3.78 -6.59
C CYS A 32 -9.56 4.15 -7.89
N LEU A 33 -10.77 4.70 -7.81
CA LEU A 33 -11.52 5.20 -8.96
C LEU A 33 -10.74 6.33 -9.66
N MET A 34 -10.18 7.25 -8.91
CA MET A 34 -9.35 8.33 -9.44
C MET A 34 -8.14 7.81 -10.21
N GLY A 35 -7.48 6.74 -9.71
CA GLY A 35 -6.37 6.09 -10.41
C GLY A 35 -6.80 5.48 -11.75
N LEU A 36 -7.96 4.83 -11.79
CA LEU A 36 -8.54 4.28 -13.02
C LEU A 36 -8.91 5.38 -14.01
N LEU A 37 -9.59 6.43 -13.56
CA LEU A 37 -9.96 7.58 -14.42
C LEU A 37 -8.72 8.28 -14.99
N TRP A 38 -7.66 8.41 -14.17
CA TRP A 38 -6.40 8.96 -14.64
C TRP A 38 -5.81 8.14 -15.81
N ARG A 39 -5.86 6.81 -15.71
CA ARG A 39 -5.35 5.94 -16.78
C ARG A 39 -6.15 6.07 -18.06
N VAL A 40 -7.49 6.12 -17.96
CA VAL A 40 -8.37 6.34 -19.11
C VAL A 40 -8.07 7.68 -19.75
N ALA A 41 -7.95 8.75 -18.96
CA ALA A 41 -7.65 10.08 -19.44
C ALA A 41 -6.25 10.22 -20.06
N ALA A 42 -5.29 9.40 -19.63
CA ALA A 42 -3.93 9.38 -20.13
C ALA A 42 -3.70 8.34 -21.25
N ASP A 43 -4.76 7.72 -21.75
CA ASP A 43 -4.73 6.65 -22.78
C ASP A 43 -3.76 5.50 -22.43
N GLN A 44 -3.72 5.15 -21.14
CA GLN A 44 -2.89 4.06 -20.64
C GLN A 44 -3.68 2.76 -20.53
N ALA A 45 -3.00 1.63 -20.78
CA ALA A 45 -3.61 0.31 -20.75
C ALA A 45 -4.30 0.02 -19.40
N LEU A 46 -5.61 -0.20 -19.42
CA LEU A 46 -6.40 -0.60 -18.23
C LEU A 46 -6.00 -1.97 -17.71
N GLU A 47 -5.52 -2.85 -18.59
CA GLU A 47 -5.01 -4.18 -18.20
C GLU A 47 -3.93 -4.10 -17.14
N ALA A 48 -3.03 -3.12 -17.24
CA ALA A 48 -1.99 -2.90 -16.26
C ALA A 48 -2.56 -2.45 -14.89
N ALA A 49 -3.65 -1.67 -14.88
CA ALA A 49 -4.34 -1.33 -13.64
C ALA A 49 -5.01 -2.55 -13.00
N VAL A 50 -5.70 -3.35 -13.81
CA VAL A 50 -6.33 -4.59 -13.36
C VAL A 50 -5.29 -5.54 -12.76
N ALA A 51 -4.15 -5.72 -13.43
CA ALA A 51 -3.03 -6.51 -12.91
C ALA A 51 -2.47 -5.93 -11.59
N GLY A 52 -2.39 -4.60 -11.47
CA GLY A 52 -1.97 -3.93 -10.24
C GLY A 52 -2.95 -4.12 -9.10
N MET A 53 -4.23 -3.98 -9.39
CA MET A 53 -5.30 -4.20 -8.42
C MET A 53 -5.42 -5.66 -8.01
N ALA A 54 -5.11 -6.62 -8.90
CA ALA A 54 -5.10 -8.04 -8.61
C ALA A 54 -4.12 -8.39 -7.48
N VAL A 55 -2.99 -7.68 -7.37
CA VAL A 55 -2.05 -7.82 -6.25
C VAL A 55 -2.73 -7.46 -4.92
N GLY A 56 -3.42 -6.32 -4.86
CA GLY A 56 -4.18 -5.89 -3.69
C GLY A 56 -5.36 -6.81 -3.37
N ALA A 57 -6.09 -7.25 -4.41
CA ALA A 57 -7.21 -8.19 -4.27
C ALA A 57 -6.74 -9.56 -3.75
N GLY A 58 -5.60 -10.05 -4.22
CA GLY A 58 -4.98 -11.28 -3.72
C GLY A 58 -4.61 -11.18 -2.25
N LEU A 59 -4.01 -10.06 -1.84
CA LEU A 59 -3.70 -9.80 -0.44
C LEU A 59 -4.96 -9.66 0.41
N PHE A 60 -6.02 -9.06 -0.13
CA PHE A 60 -7.32 -8.96 0.55
C PHE A 60 -7.95 -10.34 0.77
N GLY A 61 -7.93 -11.20 -0.25
CA GLY A 61 -8.36 -12.59 -0.13
C GLY A 61 -7.54 -13.36 0.92
N LEU A 62 -6.22 -13.17 0.94
CA LEU A 62 -5.35 -13.77 1.93
C LEU A 62 -5.64 -13.24 3.35
N SER A 63 -5.95 -11.96 3.50
CA SER A 63 -6.37 -11.35 4.76
C SER A 63 -7.63 -12.02 5.32
N LEU A 64 -8.63 -12.26 4.47
CA LEU A 64 -9.86 -12.96 4.86
C LEU A 64 -9.58 -14.42 5.27
N LEU A 65 -8.73 -15.13 4.53
CA LEU A 65 -8.36 -16.51 4.83
C LEU A 65 -7.57 -16.65 6.13
N THR A 66 -6.72 -15.68 6.44
CA THR A 66 -5.89 -15.66 7.65
C THR A 66 -6.57 -15.00 8.86
N ARG A 67 -7.87 -14.71 8.78
CA ARG A 67 -8.64 -14.04 9.83
C ARG A 67 -7.99 -12.74 10.29
N GLU A 68 -7.67 -11.89 9.33
CA GLU A 68 -7.03 -10.58 9.53
C GLU A 68 -5.64 -10.61 10.18
N ALA A 69 -4.91 -11.73 10.09
CA ALA A 69 -3.49 -11.76 10.44
C ALA A 69 -2.69 -10.78 9.56
N ILE A 70 -3.12 -10.60 8.32
CA ILE A 70 -2.67 -9.53 7.42
C ILE A 70 -3.77 -8.47 7.42
N GLY A 71 -3.41 -7.19 7.64
CA GLY A 71 -4.38 -6.11 7.73
C GLY A 71 -5.17 -5.93 6.43
N SER A 72 -6.51 -5.96 6.51
CA SER A 72 -7.38 -5.68 5.35
C SER A 72 -7.17 -4.27 4.79
N GLY A 73 -6.77 -3.32 5.64
CA GLY A 73 -6.40 -1.97 5.24
C GLY A 73 -5.17 -1.91 4.33
N ASP A 74 -4.18 -2.76 4.57
CA ASP A 74 -2.96 -2.84 3.75
C ASP A 74 -3.29 -3.32 2.33
N ALA A 75 -4.22 -4.27 2.23
CA ALA A 75 -4.73 -4.75 0.95
C ALA A 75 -5.48 -3.65 0.17
N LEU A 76 -6.26 -2.80 0.87
CA LEU A 76 -6.92 -1.64 0.26
C LEU A 76 -5.92 -0.62 -0.27
N LEU A 77 -4.83 -0.35 0.47
CA LEU A 77 -3.76 0.52 -0.01
C LEU A 77 -3.10 -0.02 -1.28
N LEU A 78 -2.92 -1.34 -1.37
CA LEU A 78 -2.37 -1.98 -2.57
C LEU A 78 -3.34 -1.99 -3.75
N LEU A 79 -4.64 -2.00 -3.52
CA LEU A 79 -5.63 -1.76 -4.57
C LEU A 79 -5.49 -0.35 -5.14
N VAL A 80 -5.37 0.66 -4.27
CA VAL A 80 -5.17 2.05 -4.68
C VAL A 80 -3.86 2.21 -5.44
N THR A 81 -2.74 1.77 -4.87
CA THR A 81 -1.43 1.89 -5.54
C THR A 81 -1.39 1.11 -6.85
N GLY A 82 -2.07 -0.04 -6.92
CA GLY A 82 -2.19 -0.86 -8.11
C GLY A 82 -2.93 -0.17 -9.25
N SER A 83 -3.99 0.56 -8.95
CA SER A 83 -4.73 1.34 -9.95
C SER A 83 -3.86 2.40 -10.64
N PHE A 84 -2.91 3.00 -9.91
CA PHE A 84 -1.96 3.99 -10.45
C PHE A 84 -0.73 3.36 -11.09
N LEU A 85 -0.08 2.42 -10.43
CA LEU A 85 1.25 1.90 -10.81
C LEU A 85 1.18 0.75 -11.83
N GLY A 86 0.15 -0.07 -11.76
CA GLY A 86 0.07 -1.32 -12.52
C GLY A 86 0.78 -2.50 -11.83
N GLY A 87 0.62 -3.70 -12.38
CA GLY A 87 0.97 -4.97 -11.72
C GLY A 87 2.43 -5.08 -11.30
N ARG A 88 3.35 -4.87 -12.22
CA ARG A 88 4.80 -5.02 -11.96
C ARG A 88 5.29 -4.07 -10.87
N TRP A 89 4.98 -2.80 -11.00
CA TRP A 89 5.44 -1.77 -10.06
C TRP A 89 4.76 -1.90 -8.70
N ASN A 90 3.49 -2.31 -8.67
CA ASN A 90 2.76 -2.55 -7.43
C ASN A 90 3.30 -3.78 -6.68
N ALA A 91 3.66 -4.84 -7.37
CA ALA A 91 4.30 -6.01 -6.76
C ALA A 91 5.68 -5.67 -6.19
N LEU A 92 6.48 -4.89 -6.91
CA LEU A 92 7.78 -4.42 -6.42
C LEU A 92 7.62 -3.52 -5.19
N LEU A 93 6.62 -2.63 -5.19
CA LEU A 93 6.30 -1.78 -4.06
C LEU A 93 5.92 -2.60 -2.82
N LEU A 94 5.10 -3.63 -2.98
CA LEU A 94 4.74 -4.54 -1.90
C LEU A 94 5.96 -5.25 -1.31
N LEU A 95 6.82 -5.81 -2.17
CA LEU A 95 8.05 -6.49 -1.72
C LEU A 95 8.98 -5.53 -0.99
N ALA A 96 9.18 -4.32 -1.51
CA ALA A 96 10.00 -3.30 -0.87
C ALA A 96 9.41 -2.89 0.49
N ALA A 97 8.10 -2.65 0.58
CA ALA A 97 7.43 -2.28 1.82
C ALA A 97 7.53 -3.41 2.88
N TRP A 98 7.34 -4.66 2.48
CA TRP A 98 7.49 -5.81 3.37
C TRP A 98 8.94 -5.98 3.85
N THR A 99 9.91 -5.75 2.99
CA THR A 99 11.33 -5.81 3.36
C THR A 99 11.65 -4.75 4.42
N VAL A 100 11.25 -3.50 4.19
CA VAL A 100 11.48 -2.40 5.14
C VAL A 100 10.74 -2.65 6.46
N ALA A 101 9.48 -3.08 6.42
CA ALA A 101 8.69 -3.40 7.60
C ALA A 101 9.28 -4.60 8.37
N GLY A 102 9.76 -5.62 7.66
CA GLY A 102 10.41 -6.80 8.24
C GLY A 102 11.71 -6.44 8.95
N ILE A 103 12.57 -5.62 8.35
CA ILE A 103 13.79 -5.12 8.97
C ILE A 103 13.46 -4.33 10.24
N TRP A 104 12.49 -3.42 10.16
CA TRP A 104 12.06 -2.62 11.30
C TRP A 104 11.51 -3.47 12.44
N SER A 105 10.66 -4.44 12.12
CA SER A 105 10.10 -5.38 13.10
C SER A 105 11.19 -6.23 13.76
N GLY A 106 12.15 -6.69 12.97
CA GLY A 106 13.31 -7.44 13.46
C GLY A 106 14.15 -6.62 14.45
N LEU A 107 14.44 -5.35 14.11
CA LEU A 107 15.17 -4.44 15.01
C LEU A 107 14.41 -4.22 16.33
N LEU A 108 13.09 -4.01 16.27
CA LEU A 108 12.28 -3.82 17.48
C LEU A 108 12.27 -5.07 18.37
N LEU A 109 12.27 -6.27 17.80
CA LEU A 109 12.36 -7.52 18.54
C LEU A 109 13.72 -7.68 19.22
N VAL A 110 14.81 -7.39 18.51
CA VAL A 110 16.18 -7.48 19.06
C VAL A 110 16.37 -6.51 20.23
N PHE A 111 15.83 -5.30 20.12
CA PHE A 111 15.93 -4.29 21.20
C PHE A 111 14.87 -4.44 22.30
N HIS A 112 14.07 -5.52 22.30
CA HIS A 112 13.03 -5.80 23.29
C HIS A 112 12.02 -4.65 23.51
N LYS A 113 11.85 -3.78 22.52
CA LYS A 113 10.95 -2.62 22.59
C LYS A 113 9.53 -2.91 22.07
N ALA A 114 9.32 -4.08 21.48
CA ALA A 114 8.00 -4.48 20.98
C ALA A 114 7.43 -5.62 21.83
N GLY A 115 6.27 -5.39 22.42
CA GLY A 115 5.46 -6.48 22.96
C GLY A 115 4.89 -7.34 21.81
N LYS A 116 4.62 -8.63 22.08
CA LYS A 116 4.10 -9.61 21.08
C LYS A 116 2.78 -9.21 20.39
N GLN A 117 2.13 -8.11 20.79
CA GLN A 117 0.85 -7.65 20.29
C GLN A 117 0.89 -6.22 19.68
N SER A 118 2.05 -5.62 19.47
CA SER A 118 2.11 -4.30 18.85
C SER A 118 1.83 -4.42 17.35
N ARG A 119 0.62 -4.03 16.92
CA ARG A 119 0.33 -3.84 15.50
C ARG A 119 1.16 -2.66 14.99
N ILE A 120 2.05 -2.94 14.06
CA ILE A 120 2.89 -1.93 13.42
C ILE A 120 2.10 -1.37 12.23
N PRO A 121 1.91 -0.05 12.13
CA PRO A 121 1.24 0.56 10.99
C PRO A 121 2.05 0.30 9.72
N PHE A 122 1.42 -0.25 8.68
CA PHE A 122 2.08 -0.63 7.43
C PHE A 122 2.15 0.54 6.42
N ALA A 123 1.17 1.42 6.44
CA ALA A 123 1.08 2.53 5.49
C ALA A 123 2.34 3.42 5.42
N PRO A 124 3.02 3.78 6.54
CA PRO A 124 4.27 4.53 6.47
C PRO A 124 5.41 3.76 5.80
N PHE A 125 5.46 2.43 5.92
CA PHE A 125 6.47 1.62 5.21
C PHE A 125 6.21 1.58 3.72
N LEU A 126 4.94 1.53 3.32
CA LEU A 126 4.54 1.62 1.92
C LEU A 126 4.91 2.97 1.32
N LEU A 127 4.73 4.06 2.08
CA LEU A 127 5.15 5.40 1.67
C LEU A 127 6.67 5.50 1.50
N LEU A 128 7.44 5.00 2.47
CA LEU A 128 8.91 4.99 2.39
C LEU A 128 9.41 4.16 1.21
N ALA A 129 8.83 2.97 1.00
CA ALA A 129 9.17 2.13 -0.14
C ALA A 129 8.87 2.84 -1.47
N TYR A 130 7.75 3.54 -1.57
CA TYR A 130 7.38 4.30 -2.77
C TYR A 130 8.33 5.49 -2.99
N MET A 131 8.70 6.21 -1.95
CA MET A 131 9.71 7.29 -2.05
C MET A 131 11.06 6.74 -2.52
N GLY A 132 11.48 5.58 -1.99
CA GLY A 132 12.69 4.89 -2.47
C GLY A 132 12.60 4.53 -3.95
N MET A 133 11.48 3.99 -4.40
CA MET A 133 11.27 3.65 -5.82
C MET A 133 11.35 4.88 -6.73
N LEU A 134 10.88 6.05 -6.28
CA LEU A 134 10.95 7.29 -7.07
C LEU A 134 12.39 7.79 -7.26
N LEU A 135 13.29 7.49 -6.32
CA LEU A 135 14.70 7.86 -6.43
C LEU A 135 15.45 7.01 -7.47
N PHE A 136 14.92 5.83 -7.81
CA PHE A 136 15.53 4.88 -8.77
C PHE A 136 14.80 4.85 -10.13
N GLN A 137 13.78 5.67 -10.34
CA GLN A 137 13.10 5.86 -11.64
C GLN A 137 13.65 7.10 -12.38
#